data_aa1265cd9b7e9f52cbf41e6e5c5727a7
#
_entry.id   aa1265cd9b7e9f52cbf41e6e5c5727a7
#
_cell.length_a   1.000
_cell.length_b   1.000
_cell.length_c   1.000
_cell.angle_alpha   90.00
_cell.angle_beta   90.00
_cell.angle_gamma   90.00
#
_symmetry.space_group_name_H-M   'P 1'
#
loop_
_entity.id
_entity.type
_entity.pdbx_description
1 polymer ?
#
loop_
_entity_poly.entity_id
_entity_poly.type
_entity_poly.pdbx_seq_one_letter_code
_entity_poly.pdbx_strand_id
1 'polypeptide(L)'
;MNANLDYDKIYEIRLRVGRPLFYTYDGGEGFLTDHDGKYVVTREDLKETMEYISGYSLYSYEDEMRQGFLTVQGGHRVGVTGKVILDGNEIQGMKYISCINVRLAHEVVGCADQVMPYIRKKDWVAHTLIVSPPRGGKTTLLRDIIRQLSNGEEKKKMPGVTVGVVDELSLIHI
;
A
#
# COMPACT_ATOMS: atom_id res chain seq x y z
N MET A 1 21.09 7.37 -11.81
CA MET A 1 20.19 6.46 -11.05
C MET A 1 20.90 6.07 -9.78
N ASN A 2 20.32 6.26 -8.61
CA ASN A 2 20.91 5.81 -7.34
C ASN A 2 21.02 4.29 -7.37
N ALA A 3 22.21 3.78 -7.65
CA ALA A 3 22.50 2.36 -7.91
C ALA A 3 22.30 1.43 -6.69
N ASN A 4 21.84 1.96 -5.53
CA ASN A 4 21.70 1.22 -4.27
C ASN A 4 20.39 1.51 -3.52
N LEU A 5 19.32 1.91 -4.23
CA LEU A 5 18.04 2.08 -3.57
C LEU A 5 17.42 0.69 -3.33
N ASP A 6 17.29 0.32 -2.07
CA ASP A 6 16.58 -0.89 -1.67
C ASP A 6 15.07 -0.60 -1.69
N TYR A 7 14.41 -1.01 -2.76
CA TYR A 7 13.00 -0.72 -3.01
C TYR A 7 12.10 -1.34 -1.94
N ASP A 8 12.51 -2.44 -1.32
CA ASP A 8 11.76 -3.10 -0.25
C ASP A 8 11.70 -2.29 1.04
N LYS A 9 12.50 -1.24 1.13
CA LYS A 9 12.54 -0.32 2.29
C LYS A 9 11.90 1.03 2.05
N ILE A 10 11.31 1.26 0.87
CA ILE A 10 10.64 2.52 0.55
C ILE A 10 9.22 2.48 1.09
N TYR A 11 8.83 3.49 1.88
CA TYR A 11 7.47 3.61 2.44
C TYR A 11 6.56 4.52 1.64
N GLU A 12 7.13 5.55 1.05
CA GLU A 12 6.36 6.56 0.32
C GLU A 12 7.17 7.15 -0.84
N ILE A 13 6.51 7.36 -1.97
CA ILE A 13 7.05 8.06 -3.13
C ILE A 13 6.11 9.20 -3.48
N ARG A 14 6.65 10.42 -3.61
CA ARG A 14 5.87 11.61 -3.97
C ARG A 14 6.35 12.18 -5.30
N LEU A 15 5.45 12.17 -6.26
CA LEU A 15 5.63 12.81 -7.55
C LEU A 15 4.81 14.09 -7.59
N ARG A 16 5.47 15.24 -7.74
CA ARG A 16 4.83 16.54 -7.89
C ARG A 16 5.43 17.27 -9.06
N VAL A 17 4.61 17.68 -10.02
CA VAL A 17 5.08 18.38 -11.23
C VAL A 17 5.95 19.60 -10.87
N GLY A 18 7.12 19.70 -11.50
CA GLY A 18 8.09 20.78 -11.30
C GLY A 18 8.82 20.74 -9.96
N ARG A 19 8.76 19.62 -9.23
CA ARG A 19 9.51 19.41 -7.99
C ARG A 19 10.37 18.15 -8.08
N PRO A 20 11.47 18.08 -7.33
CA PRO A 20 12.24 16.83 -7.22
C PRO A 20 11.39 15.68 -6.73
N LEU A 21 11.56 14.50 -7.35
CA LEU A 21 10.94 13.27 -6.88
C LEU A 21 11.48 12.95 -5.50
N PHE A 22 10.56 12.88 -4.54
CA PHE A 22 10.84 12.65 -3.13
C PHE A 22 10.42 11.25 -2.71
N TYR A 23 11.18 10.61 -1.85
CA TYR A 23 10.82 9.33 -1.25
C TYR A 23 11.22 9.26 0.22
N THR A 24 10.50 8.42 0.98
CA THR A 24 10.85 8.06 2.36
C THR A 24 11.18 6.58 2.42
N TYR A 25 12.14 6.23 3.26
CA TYR A 25 12.61 4.85 3.43
C TYR A 25 12.97 4.56 4.89
N ASP A 26 13.30 3.31 5.20
CA ASP A 26 13.75 2.94 6.53
C ASP A 26 15.12 3.59 6.83
N GLY A 27 15.08 4.62 7.64
CA GLY A 27 16.27 5.42 8.00
C GLY A 27 16.23 6.87 7.52
N GLY A 28 15.19 7.32 6.79
CA GLY A 28 15.09 8.73 6.46
C GLY A 28 14.27 9.06 5.21
N GLU A 29 14.67 10.12 4.56
CA GLU A 29 14.05 10.64 3.34
C GLU A 29 15.12 11.03 2.32
N GLY A 30 14.75 11.07 1.05
CA GLY A 30 15.67 11.40 -0.03
C GLY A 30 14.98 11.92 -1.28
N PHE A 31 15.82 12.29 -2.23
CA PHE A 31 15.39 12.68 -3.56
C PHE A 31 16.03 11.76 -4.58
N LEU A 32 15.26 11.38 -5.61
CA LEU A 32 15.83 10.69 -6.74
C LEU A 32 16.82 11.61 -7.45
N THR A 33 17.97 11.06 -7.82
CA THR A 33 19.00 11.78 -8.58
C THR A 33 19.25 11.12 -9.93
N ASP A 34 19.48 11.93 -10.93
CA ASP A 34 19.96 11.55 -12.27
C ASP A 34 21.37 12.12 -12.53
N HIS A 35 21.78 12.17 -13.77
CA HIS A 35 23.10 12.69 -14.18
C HIS A 35 23.25 14.19 -13.93
N ASP A 36 22.14 14.94 -13.92
CA ASP A 36 22.09 16.40 -13.81
C ASP A 36 21.77 16.87 -12.39
N GLY A 37 21.58 15.94 -11.45
CA GLY A 37 21.28 16.25 -10.05
C GLY A 37 19.98 15.63 -9.55
N LYS A 38 19.12 16.42 -8.87
CA LYS A 38 17.82 15.93 -8.39
C LYS A 38 16.85 15.85 -9.57
N TYR A 39 16.28 14.64 -9.79
CA TYR A 39 15.30 14.41 -10.84
C TYR A 39 14.02 15.21 -10.60
N VAL A 40 13.68 16.10 -11.53
CA VAL A 40 12.49 16.96 -11.46
C VAL A 40 11.33 16.31 -12.22
N VAL A 41 10.27 16.05 -11.51
CA VAL A 41 9.07 15.37 -12.03
C VAL A 41 8.36 16.23 -13.08
N THR A 42 8.07 15.62 -14.21
CA THR A 42 7.35 16.22 -15.34
C THR A 42 5.87 15.85 -15.32
N ARG A 43 5.08 16.44 -16.21
CA ARG A 43 3.68 16.05 -16.42
C ARG A 43 3.57 14.69 -17.09
N GLU A 44 4.53 14.35 -17.95
CA GLU A 44 4.55 13.06 -18.63
C GLU A 44 4.81 11.92 -17.64
N ASP A 45 5.72 12.11 -16.67
CA ASP A 45 5.95 11.13 -15.61
C ASP A 45 4.67 10.81 -14.83
N LEU A 46 3.86 11.83 -14.51
CA LEU A 46 2.59 11.60 -13.82
C LEU A 46 1.59 10.84 -14.69
N LYS A 47 1.53 11.16 -15.97
CA LYS A 47 0.66 10.50 -16.93
C LYS A 47 1.04 9.02 -17.07
N GLU A 48 2.31 8.74 -17.36
CA GLU A 48 2.84 7.37 -17.47
C GLU A 48 2.64 6.58 -16.15
N THR A 49 2.87 7.23 -15.00
CA THR A 49 2.64 6.62 -13.69
C THR A 49 1.18 6.22 -13.52
N MET A 50 0.24 7.10 -13.88
CA MET A 50 -1.20 6.79 -13.78
C MET A 50 -1.62 5.69 -14.74
N GLU A 51 -1.13 5.70 -15.98
CA GLU A 51 -1.38 4.66 -16.97
C GLU A 51 -0.89 3.30 -16.47
N TYR A 52 0.31 3.25 -15.91
CA TYR A 52 0.88 2.03 -15.34
C TYR A 52 0.10 1.53 -14.13
N ILE A 53 -0.20 2.40 -13.16
CA ILE A 53 -0.93 2.05 -11.93
C ILE A 53 -2.34 1.55 -12.24
N SER A 54 -3.01 2.15 -13.23
CA SER A 54 -4.37 1.75 -13.63
C SER A 54 -4.42 0.55 -14.56
N GLY A 55 -3.27 -0.07 -14.89
CA GLY A 55 -3.21 -1.13 -15.88
C GLY A 55 -3.75 -0.70 -17.25
N TYR A 56 -3.53 0.56 -17.61
CA TYR A 56 -4.03 1.23 -18.82
C TYR A 56 -5.57 1.33 -18.91
N SER A 57 -6.28 1.16 -17.76
CA SER A 57 -7.74 1.27 -17.69
C SER A 57 -8.17 2.20 -16.57
N LEU A 58 -8.13 3.51 -16.80
CA LEU A 58 -8.55 4.52 -15.83
C LEU A 58 -10.03 4.40 -15.44
N TYR A 59 -10.87 3.86 -16.34
CA TYR A 59 -12.31 3.65 -16.08
C TYR A 59 -12.57 2.74 -14.88
N SER A 60 -11.69 1.77 -14.62
CA SER A 60 -11.83 0.85 -13.49
C SER A 60 -11.67 1.53 -12.12
N TYR A 61 -11.14 2.74 -12.09
CA TYR A 61 -10.83 3.48 -10.87
C TYR A 61 -11.59 4.81 -10.76
N GLU A 62 -12.63 5.05 -11.56
CA GLU A 62 -13.36 6.32 -11.55
C GLU A 62 -13.93 6.67 -10.18
N ASP A 63 -14.53 5.71 -9.47
CA ASP A 63 -15.11 5.93 -8.16
C ASP A 63 -14.05 6.21 -7.08
N GLU A 64 -12.92 5.52 -7.16
CA GLU A 64 -11.78 5.73 -6.25
C GLU A 64 -11.12 7.09 -6.53
N MET A 65 -10.96 7.46 -7.79
CA MET A 65 -10.42 8.76 -8.19
C MET A 65 -11.31 9.93 -7.73
N ARG A 66 -12.63 9.74 -7.63
CA ARG A 66 -13.53 10.73 -7.02
C ARG A 66 -13.22 10.94 -5.54
N GLN A 67 -12.74 9.90 -4.85
CA GLN A 67 -12.32 9.96 -3.46
C GLN A 67 -10.88 10.48 -3.30
N GLY A 68 -10.14 10.63 -4.40
CA GLY A 68 -8.76 11.14 -4.41
C GLY A 68 -7.70 10.12 -4.05
N PHE A 69 -8.03 8.83 -4.01
CA PHE A 69 -7.05 7.77 -3.80
C PHE A 69 -7.45 6.48 -4.54
N LEU A 70 -6.45 5.67 -4.84
CA LEU A 70 -6.57 4.36 -5.46
C LEU A 70 -5.92 3.32 -4.55
N THR A 71 -6.48 2.11 -4.52
CA THR A 71 -5.80 0.96 -3.90
C THR A 71 -5.37 0.02 -5.01
N VAL A 72 -4.07 -0.24 -5.13
CA VAL A 72 -3.52 -1.09 -6.19
C VAL A 72 -3.07 -2.42 -5.64
N GLN A 73 -2.83 -3.38 -6.54
CA GLN A 73 -2.39 -4.72 -6.19
C GLN A 73 -1.20 -4.67 -5.21
N GLY A 74 -1.20 -5.55 -4.20
CA GLY A 74 -0.24 -5.51 -3.08
C GLY A 74 -0.69 -4.63 -1.91
N GLY A 75 -1.87 -4.00 -1.99
CA GLY A 75 -2.42 -3.16 -0.90
C GLY A 75 -1.76 -1.78 -0.80
N HIS A 76 -1.04 -1.37 -1.85
CA HIS A 76 -0.46 -0.04 -1.90
C HIS A 76 -1.54 1.01 -2.11
N ARG A 77 -1.40 2.16 -1.45
CA ARG A 77 -2.34 3.28 -1.58
C ARG A 77 -1.73 4.40 -2.40
N VAL A 78 -2.45 4.86 -3.40
CA VAL A 78 -2.04 5.94 -4.29
C VAL A 78 -2.99 7.11 -4.13
N GLY A 79 -2.55 8.16 -3.45
CA GLY A 79 -3.26 9.43 -3.39
C GLY A 79 -3.01 10.26 -4.64
N VAL A 80 -4.06 10.82 -5.20
CA VAL A 80 -3.99 11.62 -6.43
C VAL A 80 -4.53 13.02 -6.15
N THR A 81 -3.85 14.03 -6.67
CA THR A 81 -4.29 15.43 -6.59
C THR A 81 -4.29 16.07 -7.96
N GLY A 82 -5.38 16.73 -8.31
CA GLY A 82 -5.56 17.38 -9.60
C GLY A 82 -6.70 18.39 -9.56
N LYS A 83 -7.16 18.81 -10.74
CA LYS A 83 -8.33 19.68 -10.88
C LYS A 83 -9.60 18.81 -10.84
N VAL A 84 -10.44 19.05 -9.85
CA VAL A 84 -11.74 18.36 -9.70
C VAL A 84 -12.70 18.86 -10.78
N ILE A 85 -13.46 17.93 -11.35
CA ILE A 85 -14.58 18.21 -12.26
C ILE A 85 -15.85 18.01 -11.47
N LEU A 86 -16.68 19.04 -11.44
CA LEU A 86 -17.98 19.02 -10.78
C LEU A 86 -19.10 18.98 -11.83
N ASP A 87 -20.15 18.24 -11.51
CA ASP A 87 -21.47 18.33 -12.16
C ASP A 87 -22.46 18.72 -11.04
N GLY A 88 -22.93 19.96 -11.06
CA GLY A 88 -23.63 20.54 -9.92
C GLY A 88 -22.75 20.54 -8.67
N ASN A 89 -23.19 19.82 -7.63
CA ASN A 89 -22.47 19.68 -6.36
C ASN A 89 -21.72 18.32 -6.24
N GLU A 90 -21.76 17.50 -7.27
CA GLU A 90 -21.13 16.17 -7.23
C GLU A 90 -19.78 16.16 -7.94
N ILE A 91 -18.81 15.45 -7.37
CA ILE A 91 -17.51 15.22 -7.99
C ILE A 91 -17.67 14.15 -9.06
N GLN A 92 -17.49 14.53 -10.32
CA GLN A 92 -17.51 13.59 -11.46
C GLN A 92 -16.17 12.95 -11.72
N GLY A 93 -15.08 13.59 -11.30
CA GLY A 93 -13.76 13.05 -11.52
C GLY A 93 -12.66 14.07 -11.32
N MET A 94 -11.45 13.73 -11.77
CA MET A 94 -10.26 14.57 -11.64
C MET A 94 -9.53 14.68 -12.98
N LYS A 95 -9.11 15.90 -13.32
CA LYS A 95 -8.27 16.18 -14.49
C LYS A 95 -6.99 16.90 -14.08
N TYR A 96 -6.03 16.97 -15.00
CA TYR A 96 -4.77 17.70 -14.79
C TYR A 96 -4.10 17.32 -13.47
N ILE A 97 -3.84 16.02 -13.32
CA ILE A 97 -3.12 15.48 -12.15
C ILE A 97 -1.82 16.26 -11.97
N SER A 98 -1.59 16.75 -10.77
CA SER A 98 -0.44 17.59 -10.40
C SER A 98 0.45 16.95 -9.35
N CYS A 99 -0.09 15.95 -8.62
CA CYS A 99 0.65 15.20 -7.62
C CYS A 99 0.11 13.77 -7.52
N ILE A 100 1.03 12.83 -7.38
CA ILE A 100 0.75 11.44 -7.03
C ILE A 100 1.58 11.11 -5.79
N ASN A 101 0.94 10.49 -4.80
CA ASN A 101 1.57 10.04 -3.58
C ASN A 101 1.36 8.55 -3.40
N VAL A 102 2.38 7.76 -3.63
CA VAL A 102 2.35 6.30 -3.51
C VAL A 102 2.81 5.90 -2.12
N ARG A 103 1.95 5.27 -1.34
CA ARG A 103 2.30 4.64 -0.07
C ARG A 103 2.42 3.14 -0.27
N LEU A 104 3.61 2.62 -0.05
CA LEU A 104 3.91 1.23 -0.22
C LEU A 104 3.51 0.45 1.04
N ALA A 105 2.69 -0.57 0.86
CA ALA A 105 2.42 -1.54 1.92
C ALA A 105 3.59 -2.53 1.97
N HIS A 106 4.10 -2.79 3.16
CA HIS A 106 5.13 -3.80 3.40
C HIS A 106 4.55 -4.96 4.17
N GLU A 107 4.93 -6.15 3.79
CA GLU A 107 4.70 -7.34 4.56
C GLU A 107 5.81 -7.47 5.62
N VAL A 108 5.41 -7.61 6.88
CA VAL A 108 6.35 -7.85 7.98
C VAL A 108 6.20 -9.29 8.42
N VAL A 109 6.88 -10.17 7.70
CA VAL A 109 6.85 -11.62 7.98
C VAL A 109 7.46 -11.90 9.34
N GLY A 110 6.75 -12.73 10.15
CA GLY A 110 7.22 -13.14 11.47
C GLY A 110 6.85 -12.18 12.60
N CYS A 111 6.22 -11.04 12.33
CA CYS A 111 5.81 -10.13 13.40
C CYS A 111 4.78 -10.75 14.38
N ALA A 112 4.06 -11.80 13.95
CA ALA A 112 3.12 -12.55 14.77
C ALA A 112 3.74 -13.71 15.53
N ASP A 113 5.01 -14.06 15.33
CA ASP A 113 5.63 -15.28 15.91
C ASP A 113 5.46 -15.39 17.42
N GLN A 114 5.56 -14.26 18.12
CA GLN A 114 5.42 -14.23 19.57
C GLN A 114 3.98 -14.45 20.05
N VAL A 115 2.97 -14.10 19.25
CA VAL A 115 1.56 -14.20 19.62
C VAL A 115 0.90 -15.48 19.10
N MET A 116 1.42 -16.08 18.04
CA MET A 116 0.88 -17.30 17.44
C MET A 116 0.69 -18.47 18.43
N PRO A 117 1.60 -18.74 19.39
CA PRO A 117 1.38 -19.81 20.38
C PRO A 117 0.15 -19.61 21.27
N TYR A 118 -0.29 -18.38 21.42
CA TYR A 118 -1.51 -18.05 22.19
C TYR A 118 -2.77 -18.18 21.34
N ILE A 119 -2.67 -17.89 20.04
CA ILE A 119 -3.78 -17.87 19.08
C ILE A 119 -4.03 -19.26 18.50
N ARG A 120 -2.99 -19.95 18.01
CA ARG A 120 -3.08 -21.26 17.35
C ARG A 120 -2.85 -22.38 18.36
N LYS A 121 -3.87 -23.19 18.56
CA LYS A 121 -3.79 -24.45 19.30
C LYS A 121 -3.79 -25.62 18.30
N LYS A 122 -3.49 -26.82 18.78
CA LYS A 122 -3.39 -28.02 17.92
C LYS A 122 -4.65 -28.19 17.06
N ASP A 123 -5.82 -28.11 17.67
CA ASP A 123 -7.09 -28.46 17.03
C ASP A 123 -8.05 -27.27 16.84
N TRP A 124 -7.68 -26.07 17.26
CA TRP A 124 -8.54 -24.89 17.17
C TRP A 124 -7.74 -23.58 17.16
N VAL A 125 -8.41 -22.50 16.76
CA VAL A 125 -7.89 -21.12 16.78
C VAL A 125 -8.66 -20.33 17.82
N ALA A 126 -7.96 -19.63 18.70
CA ALA A 126 -8.56 -18.87 19.78
C ALA A 126 -9.27 -17.61 19.25
N HIS A 127 -10.47 -17.32 19.75
CA HIS A 127 -11.09 -16.00 19.57
C HIS A 127 -10.16 -14.94 20.15
N THR A 128 -9.73 -14.02 19.31
CA THR A 128 -8.69 -13.05 19.67
C THR A 128 -9.12 -11.65 19.32
N LEU A 129 -8.95 -10.72 20.24
CA LEU A 129 -9.15 -9.28 20.03
C LEU A 129 -7.79 -8.60 20.07
N ILE A 130 -7.43 -7.87 18.99
CA ILE A 130 -6.20 -7.10 18.90
C ILE A 130 -6.52 -5.62 19.17
N VAL A 131 -5.97 -5.08 20.25
CA VAL A 131 -6.18 -3.69 20.65
C VAL A 131 -4.85 -2.96 20.71
N SER A 132 -4.76 -1.83 20.05
CA SER A 132 -3.60 -0.93 20.16
C SER A 132 -3.98 0.50 19.73
N PRO A 133 -3.18 1.52 20.07
CA PRO A 133 -3.35 2.86 19.54
C PRO A 133 -3.32 2.90 18.00
N PRO A 134 -3.78 3.98 17.36
CA PRO A 134 -3.53 4.21 15.94
C PRO A 134 -2.05 4.08 15.61
N ARG A 135 -1.72 3.51 14.43
CA ARG A 135 -0.35 3.21 13.97
C ARG A 135 0.43 2.20 14.82
N GLY A 136 -0.22 1.51 15.76
CA GLY A 136 0.42 0.46 16.58
C GLY A 136 0.57 -0.89 15.90
N GLY A 137 0.53 -0.97 14.57
CA GLY A 137 0.81 -2.20 13.81
C GLY A 137 -0.30 -3.25 13.81
N LYS A 138 -1.54 -2.93 14.25
CA LYS A 138 -2.66 -3.90 14.29
C LYS A 138 -2.86 -4.66 13.00
N THR A 139 -2.97 -3.94 11.89
CA THR A 139 -3.22 -4.54 10.57
C THR A 139 -2.01 -5.37 10.10
N THR A 140 -0.80 -4.91 10.37
CA THR A 140 0.44 -5.65 10.08
C THR A 140 0.47 -6.98 10.84
N LEU A 141 0.19 -6.94 12.13
CA LEU A 141 0.11 -8.13 12.98
C LEU A 141 -1.01 -9.07 12.51
N LEU A 142 -2.20 -8.55 12.21
CA LEU A 142 -3.32 -9.34 11.73
C LEU A 142 -3.00 -10.05 10.41
N ARG A 143 -2.38 -9.36 9.46
CA ARG A 143 -1.98 -9.94 8.18
C ARG A 143 -1.01 -11.11 8.35
N ASP A 144 -0.02 -10.97 9.23
CA ASP A 144 0.92 -12.05 9.48
C ASP A 144 0.29 -13.22 10.24
N ILE A 145 -0.65 -12.97 11.15
CA ILE A 145 -1.48 -14.02 11.78
C ILE A 145 -2.26 -14.80 10.71
N ILE A 146 -2.94 -14.10 9.80
CA ILE A 146 -3.71 -14.71 8.71
C ILE A 146 -2.79 -15.56 7.84
N ARG A 147 -1.64 -15.04 7.42
CA ARG A 147 -0.63 -15.76 6.63
C ARG A 147 -0.17 -17.04 7.35
N GLN A 148 0.19 -16.95 8.63
CA GLN A 148 0.65 -18.09 9.40
C GLN A 148 -0.45 -19.12 9.63
N LEU A 149 -1.69 -18.71 9.85
CA LEU A 149 -2.83 -19.61 9.97
C LEU A 149 -3.12 -20.32 8.65
N SER A 150 -3.10 -19.59 7.54
CA SER A 150 -3.38 -20.15 6.22
C SER A 150 -2.28 -21.10 5.75
N ASN A 151 -1.01 -20.73 5.92
CA ASN A 151 0.11 -21.58 5.50
C ASN A 151 0.36 -22.78 6.42
N GLY A 152 -0.02 -22.66 7.70
CA GLY A 152 0.33 -23.65 8.70
C GLY A 152 1.79 -23.58 9.14
N GLU A 153 2.21 -24.52 9.96
CA GLU A 153 3.58 -24.62 10.47
C GLU A 153 4.08 -26.07 10.34
N GLU A 154 4.85 -26.33 9.28
CA GLU A 154 5.37 -27.67 8.99
C GLU A 154 6.20 -28.28 10.14
N LYS A 155 7.06 -27.46 10.77
CA LYS A 155 7.92 -27.90 11.88
C LYS A 155 7.13 -28.42 13.07
N LYS A 156 5.95 -27.87 13.32
CA LYS A 156 5.04 -28.30 14.41
C LYS A 156 3.96 -29.28 13.94
N LYS A 157 3.99 -29.70 12.66
CA LYS A 157 2.98 -30.57 12.05
C LYS A 157 1.55 -29.97 12.21
N MET A 158 1.44 -28.67 12.12
CA MET A 158 0.15 -27.96 12.15
C MET A 158 -0.23 -27.57 10.72
N PRO A 159 -1.23 -28.20 10.10
CA PRO A 159 -1.65 -27.87 8.75
C PRO A 159 -2.25 -26.46 8.71
N GLY A 160 -2.20 -25.82 7.55
CA GLY A 160 -2.91 -24.57 7.31
C GLY A 160 -4.42 -24.76 7.47
N VAL A 161 -5.10 -23.67 7.77
CA VAL A 161 -6.57 -23.63 7.85
C VAL A 161 -7.10 -22.63 6.84
N THR A 162 -8.33 -22.85 6.37
CA THR A 162 -9.03 -21.88 5.53
C THR A 162 -9.37 -20.64 6.36
N VAL A 163 -8.93 -19.48 5.91
CA VAL A 163 -9.17 -18.19 6.59
C VAL A 163 -10.01 -17.30 5.69
N GLY A 164 -11.15 -16.84 6.21
CA GLY A 164 -11.95 -15.79 5.59
C GLY A 164 -11.57 -14.43 6.19
N VAL A 165 -11.38 -13.41 5.36
CA VAL A 165 -11.05 -12.05 5.80
C VAL A 165 -12.17 -11.10 5.41
N VAL A 166 -12.65 -10.31 6.37
CA VAL A 166 -13.59 -9.20 6.14
C VAL A 166 -12.88 -7.93 6.60
N ASP A 167 -12.65 -7.01 5.68
CA ASP A 167 -12.00 -5.73 5.95
C ASP A 167 -12.86 -4.60 5.41
N GLU A 168 -13.38 -3.73 6.27
CA GLU A 168 -14.21 -2.59 5.88
C GLU A 168 -13.41 -1.46 5.20
N LEU A 169 -12.09 -1.44 5.37
CA LEU A 169 -11.24 -0.34 4.93
C LEU A 169 -10.44 -0.63 3.65
N SER A 170 -10.42 -1.86 3.20
CA SER A 170 -9.79 -2.22 1.93
C SER A 170 -10.43 -3.48 1.37
N LEU A 171 -11.04 -3.36 0.19
CA LEU A 171 -11.35 -4.51 -0.64
C LEU A 171 -10.02 -5.13 -1.10
N ILE A 172 -9.43 -5.96 -0.26
CA ILE A 172 -8.28 -6.77 -0.67
C ILE A 172 -8.88 -8.02 -1.31
N HIS A 173 -8.93 -8.03 -2.62
CA HIS A 173 -9.11 -9.26 -3.36
C HIS A 173 -7.78 -10.04 -3.23
N ILE A 174 -7.82 -11.11 -2.46
CA ILE A 174 -6.76 -12.12 -2.40
C ILE A 174 -7.02 -13.15 -3.49
#